data_ab4b3d2a528b3c97bfd39cc1e9688aa9
#
_entry.id   ab4b3d2a528b3c97bfd39cc1e9688aa9
#
_cell.length_a   1.000
_cell.length_b   1.000
_cell.length_c   1.000
_cell.angle_alpha   90.00
_cell.angle_beta   90.00
_cell.angle_gamma   90.00
#
_symmetry.space_group_name_H-M   'P 1'
#
loop_
_entity.id
_entity.type
_entity.pdbx_description
1 polymer ?
#
loop_
_entity_poly.entity_id
_entity_poly.type
_entity_poly.pdbx_seq_one_letter_code
_entity_poly.pdbx_strand_id
1 'polypeptide(L)'
;MRIFGHPVHPMLVHFPITFWTVATVAYGLVACDAGELVVTLAKFSNGAGLLLAMLAMLAGLLELRSIDSSSDAMGVAIWHMMIMATAWVCFLLALLLSVSTGFDQATVNLGEATCASTGFVLMAVGGWLGGRLVYGFGIAVQKDV
;
A
#
# COMPACT_ATOMS: atom_id res chain seq x y z
N MET A 1 -1.99 7.50 -17.06
CA MET A 1 -0.82 7.06 -17.86
C MET A 1 -1.06 5.64 -18.34
N ARG A 2 -0.87 5.35 -19.64
CA ARG A 2 -1.08 4.00 -20.21
C ARG A 2 0.20 3.54 -20.91
N ILE A 3 0.56 2.27 -20.75
CA ILE A 3 1.64 1.59 -21.46
C ILE A 3 1.01 0.44 -22.25
N PHE A 4 1.20 0.41 -23.55
CA PHE A 4 0.57 -0.55 -24.47
C PHE A 4 -0.97 -0.64 -24.30
N GLY A 5 -1.64 0.47 -24.06
CA GLY A 5 -3.08 0.53 -23.84
C GLY A 5 -3.54 0.20 -22.41
N HIS A 6 -2.67 -0.32 -21.54
CA HIS A 6 -3.02 -0.71 -20.18
C HIS A 6 -2.72 0.41 -19.16
N PRO A 7 -3.58 0.63 -18.15
CA PRO A 7 -3.35 1.62 -17.12
C PRO A 7 -2.25 1.15 -16.17
N VAL A 8 -1.23 2.01 -15.95
CA VAL A 8 -0.01 1.63 -15.22
C VAL A 8 -0.27 1.49 -13.72
N HIS A 9 -1.04 2.40 -13.12
CA HIS A 9 -1.31 2.37 -11.69
C HIS A 9 -1.98 1.08 -11.23
N PRO A 10 -3.09 0.61 -11.84
CA PRO A 10 -3.70 -0.68 -11.48
C PRO A 10 -2.77 -1.88 -11.62
N MET A 11 -1.82 -1.84 -12.54
CA MET A 11 -0.83 -2.91 -12.68
C MET A 11 0.20 -2.92 -11.54
N LEU A 12 0.61 -1.73 -11.09
CA LEU A 12 1.65 -1.59 -10.06
C LEU A 12 1.14 -1.87 -8.65
N VAL A 13 -0.12 -1.57 -8.33
CA VAL A 13 -0.65 -1.67 -6.94
C VAL A 13 -0.64 -3.08 -6.38
N HIS A 14 -0.66 -4.12 -7.21
CA HIS A 14 -0.63 -5.50 -6.76
C HIS A 14 0.64 -5.84 -5.95
N PHE A 15 1.77 -5.25 -6.33
CA PHE A 15 3.04 -5.50 -5.66
C PHE A 15 3.06 -4.98 -4.22
N PRO A 16 2.83 -3.68 -3.94
CA PRO A 16 2.82 -3.19 -2.56
C PRO A 16 1.71 -3.83 -1.71
N ILE A 17 0.53 -4.11 -2.28
CA ILE A 17 -0.53 -4.83 -1.56
C ILE A 17 -0.04 -6.19 -1.10
N THR A 18 0.59 -6.97 -1.98
CA THR A 18 1.13 -8.29 -1.65
C THR A 18 2.20 -8.19 -0.57
N PHE A 19 3.21 -7.33 -0.76
CA PHE A 19 4.32 -7.20 0.17
C PHE A 19 3.86 -6.71 1.55
N TRP A 20 2.97 -5.74 1.64
CA TRP A 20 2.44 -5.25 2.92
C TRP A 20 1.50 -6.25 3.60
N THR A 21 0.76 -7.05 2.83
CA THR A 21 -0.01 -8.16 3.39
C THR A 21 0.92 -9.20 4.03
N VAL A 22 1.98 -9.62 3.30
CA VAL A 22 2.98 -10.55 3.82
C VAL A 22 3.68 -9.96 5.06
N ALA A 23 4.08 -8.69 5.01
CA ALA A 23 4.72 -8.02 6.14
C ALA A 23 3.81 -8.02 7.38
N THR A 24 2.54 -7.64 7.23
CA THR A 24 1.60 -7.55 8.36
C THR A 24 1.33 -8.91 8.98
N VAL A 25 1.11 -9.94 8.15
CA VAL A 25 0.94 -11.32 8.63
C VAL A 25 2.21 -11.79 9.36
N ALA A 26 3.39 -11.54 8.80
CA ALA A 26 4.65 -11.91 9.42
C ALA A 26 4.89 -11.19 10.76
N TYR A 27 4.61 -9.88 10.86
CA TYR A 27 4.64 -9.14 12.12
C TYR A 27 3.69 -9.74 13.17
N GLY A 28 2.50 -10.17 12.77
CA GLY A 28 1.56 -10.86 13.66
C GLY A 28 2.05 -12.22 14.13
N LEU A 29 2.69 -13.01 13.26
CA LEU A 29 3.22 -14.33 13.59
C LEU A 29 4.40 -14.27 14.56
N VAL A 30 5.19 -13.18 14.55
CA VAL A 30 6.28 -13.00 15.53
C VAL A 30 5.75 -12.96 16.96
N ALA A 31 4.54 -12.46 17.19
CA ALA A 31 3.89 -12.51 18.49
C ALA A 31 3.59 -13.95 18.98
N CYS A 32 3.69 -14.95 18.09
CA CYS A 32 3.52 -16.37 18.35
C CYS A 32 4.85 -17.15 18.33
N ASP A 33 5.97 -16.49 18.67
CA ASP A 33 7.34 -17.07 18.67
C ASP A 33 7.79 -17.63 17.30
N ALA A 34 7.30 -17.05 16.21
CA ALA A 34 7.78 -17.39 14.88
C ALA A 34 9.25 -16.93 14.74
N GLY A 35 10.13 -17.85 14.38
CA GLY A 35 11.58 -17.67 14.41
C GLY A 35 12.11 -16.51 13.51
N GLU A 36 13.43 -16.32 13.57
CA GLU A 36 14.18 -15.22 12.93
C GLU A 36 13.88 -15.01 11.44
N LEU A 37 13.62 -16.08 10.69
CA LEU A 37 13.25 -16.00 9.28
C LEU A 37 11.96 -15.19 9.07
N VAL A 38 10.97 -15.34 9.96
CA VAL A 38 9.69 -14.61 9.86
C VAL A 38 9.88 -13.13 10.18
N VAL A 39 10.74 -12.80 11.14
CA VAL A 39 11.13 -11.40 11.43
C VAL A 39 11.79 -10.76 10.20
N THR A 40 12.74 -11.45 9.59
CA THR A 40 13.41 -11.00 8.36
C THR A 40 12.41 -10.79 7.23
N LEU A 41 11.49 -11.74 7.04
CA LEU A 41 10.44 -11.66 6.04
C LEU A 41 9.54 -10.43 6.26
N ALA A 42 9.14 -10.15 7.52
CA ALA A 42 8.32 -8.99 7.87
C ALA A 42 9.01 -7.68 7.47
N LYS A 43 10.25 -7.48 7.92
CA LYS A 43 11.02 -6.26 7.70
C LYS A 43 11.35 -6.05 6.21
N PHE A 44 11.81 -7.11 5.53
CA PHE A 44 12.12 -7.06 4.10
C PHE A 44 10.89 -6.76 3.25
N SER A 45 9.77 -7.46 3.51
CA SER A 45 8.52 -7.24 2.78
C SER A 45 7.98 -5.85 3.01
N ASN A 46 8.07 -5.31 4.24
CA ASN A 46 7.69 -3.93 4.52
C ASN A 46 8.50 -2.93 3.69
N GLY A 47 9.82 -3.05 3.68
CA GLY A 47 10.70 -2.18 2.88
C GLY A 47 10.45 -2.27 1.37
N ALA A 48 10.30 -3.48 0.84
CA ALA A 48 9.95 -3.70 -0.57
C ALA A 48 8.60 -3.08 -0.93
N GLY A 49 7.59 -3.27 -0.06
CA GLY A 49 6.26 -2.67 -0.22
C GLY A 49 6.32 -1.15 -0.28
N LEU A 50 7.10 -0.50 0.58
CA LEU A 50 7.27 0.96 0.59
C LEU A 50 7.84 1.50 -0.73
N LEU A 51 8.89 0.87 -1.26
CA LEU A 51 9.51 1.27 -2.51
C LEU A 51 8.55 1.12 -3.70
N LEU A 52 7.86 -0.01 -3.77
CA LEU A 52 6.91 -0.30 -4.87
C LEU A 52 5.65 0.56 -4.77
N ALA A 53 5.21 0.89 -3.54
CA ALA A 53 4.09 1.80 -3.32
C ALA A 53 4.40 3.22 -3.81
N MET A 54 5.63 3.72 -3.65
CA MET A 54 6.02 5.02 -4.20
C MET A 54 5.82 5.07 -5.72
N LEU A 55 6.23 4.02 -6.45
CA LEU A 55 6.02 3.95 -7.89
C LEU A 55 4.54 3.91 -8.27
N ALA A 56 3.74 3.14 -7.52
CA ALA A 56 2.29 3.08 -7.71
C ALA A 56 1.62 4.43 -7.42
N MET A 57 2.02 5.12 -6.34
CA MET A 57 1.50 6.45 -5.97
C MET A 57 1.81 7.50 -7.03
N LEU A 58 3.05 7.52 -7.56
CA LEU A 58 3.42 8.42 -8.66
C LEU A 58 2.58 8.17 -9.92
N ALA A 59 2.37 6.91 -10.28
CA ALA A 59 1.51 6.55 -11.40
C ALA A 59 0.05 6.99 -11.17
N GLY A 60 -0.47 6.79 -9.95
CA GLY A 60 -1.81 7.23 -9.56
C GLY A 60 -1.99 8.74 -9.59
N LEU A 61 -0.99 9.50 -9.14
CA LEU A 61 -1.00 10.97 -9.20
C LEU A 61 -1.05 11.49 -10.64
N LEU A 62 -0.35 10.82 -11.57
CA LEU A 62 -0.43 11.15 -12.99
C LEU A 62 -1.81 10.81 -13.58
N GLU A 63 -2.43 9.74 -13.12
CA GLU A 63 -3.74 9.30 -13.58
C GLU A 63 -4.87 10.20 -13.05
N LEU A 64 -4.70 10.81 -11.87
CA LEU A 64 -5.63 11.78 -11.29
C LEU A 64 -5.94 12.95 -12.26
N ARG A 65 -4.94 13.36 -13.06
CA ARG A 65 -5.10 14.44 -14.06
C ARG A 65 -6.12 14.12 -15.15
N SER A 66 -6.49 12.85 -15.33
CA SER A 66 -7.48 12.41 -16.31
C SER A 66 -8.91 12.37 -15.77
N ILE A 67 -9.10 12.64 -14.48
CA ILE A 67 -10.42 12.68 -13.83
C ILE A 67 -10.94 14.11 -13.87
N ASP A 68 -12.19 14.27 -14.29
CA ASP A 68 -12.86 15.58 -14.26
C ASP A 68 -12.94 16.10 -12.82
N SER A 69 -12.39 17.29 -12.60
CA SER A 69 -12.31 17.93 -11.28
C SER A 69 -13.67 18.23 -10.65
N SER A 70 -14.73 18.34 -11.46
CA SER A 70 -16.10 18.58 -11.01
C SER A 70 -16.90 17.30 -10.73
N SER A 71 -16.32 16.13 -11.01
CA SER A 71 -17.02 14.85 -10.87
C SER A 71 -16.97 14.29 -9.44
N ASP A 72 -17.97 13.50 -9.06
CA ASP A 72 -17.95 12.74 -7.79
C ASP A 72 -16.77 11.78 -7.70
N ALA A 73 -16.27 11.29 -8.84
CA ALA A 73 -15.10 10.43 -8.91
C ALA A 73 -13.84 11.13 -8.37
N MET A 74 -13.69 12.44 -8.60
CA MET A 74 -12.58 13.23 -8.07
C MET A 74 -12.57 13.23 -6.54
N GLY A 75 -13.71 13.41 -5.89
CA GLY A 75 -13.83 13.34 -4.42
C GLY A 75 -13.39 11.97 -3.87
N VAL A 76 -13.83 10.88 -4.50
CA VAL A 76 -13.43 9.53 -4.12
C VAL A 76 -11.92 9.30 -4.35
N ALA A 77 -11.37 9.82 -5.46
CA ALA A 77 -9.95 9.71 -5.78
C ALA A 77 -9.08 10.44 -4.74
N ILE A 78 -9.48 11.62 -4.31
CA ILE A 78 -8.77 12.37 -3.25
C ILE A 78 -8.76 11.57 -1.94
N TRP A 79 -9.92 11.05 -1.50
CA TRP A 79 -9.98 10.24 -0.30
C TRP A 79 -9.15 8.96 -0.39
N HIS A 80 -9.19 8.27 -1.54
CA HIS A 80 -8.33 7.13 -1.82
C HIS A 80 -6.85 7.49 -1.65
N MET A 81 -6.40 8.58 -2.26
CA MET A 81 -5.01 9.03 -2.18
C MET A 81 -4.59 9.38 -0.76
N MET A 82 -5.43 10.11 -0.01
CA MET A 82 -5.14 10.49 1.38
C MET A 82 -5.01 9.25 2.28
N ILE A 83 -5.94 8.30 2.18
CA ILE A 83 -5.92 7.07 2.96
C ILE A 83 -4.71 6.21 2.60
N MET A 84 -4.39 6.06 1.31
CA MET A 84 -3.21 5.31 0.88
C MET A 84 -1.90 5.97 1.29
N ALA A 85 -1.82 7.31 1.26
CA ALA A 85 -0.66 8.04 1.77
C ALA A 85 -0.48 7.85 3.29
N THR A 86 -1.59 7.86 4.05
CA THR A 86 -1.56 7.59 5.49
C THR A 86 -1.13 6.15 5.77
N ALA A 87 -1.61 5.17 4.99
CA ALA A 87 -1.15 3.79 5.09
C ALA A 87 0.35 3.67 4.83
N TRP A 88 0.85 4.35 3.79
CA TRP A 88 2.29 4.39 3.48
C TRP A 88 3.11 4.96 4.65
N VAL A 89 2.64 6.05 5.29
CA VAL A 89 3.29 6.62 6.49
C VAL A 89 3.31 5.61 7.64
N CYS A 90 2.23 4.87 7.87
CA CYS A 90 2.20 3.83 8.92
C CYS A 90 3.26 2.74 8.67
N PHE A 91 3.38 2.25 7.45
CA PHE A 91 4.41 1.27 7.09
C PHE A 91 5.83 1.84 7.15
N LEU A 92 6.00 3.13 6.80
CA LEU A 92 7.27 3.82 6.97
C LEU A 92 7.65 3.93 8.45
N LEU A 93 6.72 4.28 9.33
CA LEU A 93 6.96 4.33 10.78
C LEU A 93 7.35 2.96 11.32
N ALA A 94 6.69 1.88 10.89
CA ALA A 94 7.08 0.52 11.24
C ALA A 94 8.53 0.22 10.82
N LEU A 95 8.95 0.63 9.62
CA LEU A 95 10.33 0.45 9.15
C LEU A 95 11.33 1.28 9.96
N LEU A 96 11.01 2.55 10.24
CA LEU A 96 11.87 3.42 11.04
C LEU A 96 12.06 2.89 12.47
N LEU A 97 11.02 2.34 13.08
CA LEU A 97 11.10 1.67 14.37
C LEU A 97 12.02 0.45 14.30
N SER A 98 11.91 -0.38 13.25
CA SER A 98 12.82 -1.51 13.02
C SER A 98 14.28 -1.07 12.92
N VAL A 99 14.56 0.04 12.23
CA VAL A 99 15.92 0.58 12.12
C VAL A 99 16.43 1.11 13.47
N SER A 100 15.58 1.80 14.24
CA SER A 100 15.96 2.37 15.53
C SER A 100 16.28 1.33 16.60
N THR A 101 15.68 0.15 16.52
CA THR A 101 15.92 -0.99 17.44
C THR A 101 17.02 -1.95 16.97
N GLY A 102 17.56 -1.74 15.77
CA GLY A 102 18.50 -2.63 15.09
C GLY A 102 17.77 -3.53 14.09
N PHE A 103 17.91 -3.19 12.81
CA PHE A 103 17.20 -3.89 11.71
C PHE A 103 17.58 -5.38 11.61
N ASP A 104 18.78 -5.73 12.02
CA ASP A 104 19.36 -7.07 12.08
C ASP A 104 18.89 -7.90 13.28
N GLN A 105 18.22 -7.30 14.25
CA GLN A 105 17.71 -8.04 15.39
C GLN A 105 16.52 -8.92 15.02
N ALA A 106 16.56 -10.17 15.52
CA ALA A 106 15.51 -11.16 15.33
C ALA A 106 14.28 -10.91 16.23
N THR A 107 13.90 -9.64 16.41
CA THR A 107 12.77 -9.21 17.23
C THR A 107 11.92 -8.19 16.53
N VAL A 108 10.66 -8.13 16.90
CA VAL A 108 9.69 -7.11 16.49
C VAL A 108 9.13 -6.48 17.74
N ASN A 109 9.15 -5.15 17.82
CA ASN A 109 8.49 -4.45 18.91
C ASN A 109 7.01 -4.21 18.63
N LEU A 110 6.25 -3.96 19.70
CA LEU A 110 4.81 -3.72 19.59
C LEU A 110 4.46 -2.53 18.68
N GLY A 111 5.31 -1.50 18.64
CA GLY A 111 5.12 -0.34 17.78
C GLY A 111 5.18 -0.69 16.29
N GLU A 112 6.15 -1.53 15.88
CA GLU A 112 6.25 -2.02 14.50
C GLU A 112 4.98 -2.77 14.08
N ALA A 113 4.55 -3.73 14.89
CA ALA A 113 3.37 -4.53 14.61
C ALA A 113 2.08 -3.67 14.59
N THR A 114 1.95 -2.71 15.50
CA THR A 114 0.79 -1.81 15.56
C THR A 114 0.75 -0.89 14.34
N CYS A 115 1.88 -0.27 13.98
CA CYS A 115 1.96 0.58 12.79
C CYS A 115 1.64 -0.21 11.51
N ALA A 116 2.21 -1.41 11.34
CA ALA A 116 1.93 -2.25 10.18
C ALA A 116 0.46 -2.68 10.10
N SER A 117 -0.13 -3.08 11.23
CA SER A 117 -1.55 -3.47 11.29
C SER A 117 -2.48 -2.29 10.97
N THR A 118 -2.19 -1.11 11.50
CA THR A 118 -2.95 0.12 11.18
C THR A 118 -2.82 0.45 9.70
N GLY A 119 -1.60 0.40 9.15
CA GLY A 119 -1.36 0.59 7.72
C GLY A 119 -2.14 -0.40 6.86
N PHE A 120 -2.22 -1.66 7.27
CA PHE A 120 -2.99 -2.69 6.57
C PHE A 120 -4.49 -2.41 6.54
N VAL A 121 -5.08 -2.00 7.66
CA VAL A 121 -6.50 -1.62 7.72
C VAL A 121 -6.78 -0.43 6.80
N LEU A 122 -5.92 0.60 6.84
CA LEU A 122 -6.04 1.75 5.94
C LEU A 122 -5.88 1.34 4.47
N MET A 123 -4.93 0.46 4.16
CA MET A 123 -4.76 -0.09 2.81
C MET A 123 -6.02 -0.83 2.33
N ALA A 124 -6.68 -1.60 3.19
CA ALA A 124 -7.93 -2.28 2.85
C ALA A 124 -9.06 -1.29 2.53
N VAL A 125 -9.21 -0.23 3.34
CA VAL A 125 -10.17 0.85 3.09
C VAL A 125 -9.82 1.61 1.79
N GLY A 126 -8.55 1.95 1.61
CA GLY A 126 -8.07 2.58 0.38
C GLY A 126 -8.30 1.70 -0.85
N GLY A 127 -8.05 0.40 -0.75
CA GLY A 127 -8.33 -0.58 -1.80
C GLY A 127 -9.81 -0.65 -2.18
N TRP A 128 -10.71 -0.60 -1.19
CA TRP A 128 -12.15 -0.50 -1.43
C TRP A 128 -12.54 0.77 -2.20
N LEU A 129 -11.97 1.93 -1.85
CA LEU A 129 -12.18 3.18 -2.59
C LEU A 129 -11.61 3.10 -4.01
N GLY A 130 -10.42 2.49 -4.18
CA GLY A 130 -9.85 2.23 -5.50
C GLY A 130 -10.74 1.32 -6.36
N GLY A 131 -11.30 0.27 -5.77
CA GLY A 131 -12.30 -0.57 -6.42
C GLY A 131 -13.55 0.21 -6.85
N ARG A 132 -14.02 1.14 -6.01
CA ARG A 132 -15.15 2.02 -6.35
C ARG A 132 -14.83 2.94 -7.54
N LEU A 133 -13.58 3.44 -7.64
CA LEU A 133 -13.15 4.23 -8.81
C LEU A 133 -13.21 3.42 -10.10
N VAL A 134 -12.75 2.17 -10.07
CA VAL A 134 -12.71 1.29 -11.25
C VAL A 134 -14.11 0.80 -11.60
N TYR A 135 -14.81 0.16 -10.66
CA TYR A 135 -16.08 -0.53 -10.93
C TYR A 135 -17.30 0.39 -10.87
N GLY A 136 -17.25 1.44 -10.04
CA GLY A 136 -18.37 2.40 -9.90
C GLY A 136 -18.30 3.52 -10.91
N PHE A 137 -17.12 4.09 -11.14
CA PHE A 137 -16.94 5.25 -12.01
C PHE A 137 -16.27 4.93 -13.35
N GLY A 138 -15.81 3.69 -13.57
CA GLY A 138 -15.15 3.29 -14.81
C GLY A 138 -13.80 3.96 -15.04
N ILE A 139 -13.13 4.42 -13.96
CA ILE A 139 -11.80 5.04 -14.06
C ILE A 139 -10.78 3.97 -14.44
N ALA A 140 -9.91 4.29 -15.41
CA ALA A 140 -8.90 3.39 -15.97
C ALA A 140 -9.47 2.18 -16.74
N VAL A 141 -10.78 2.07 -16.91
CA VAL A 141 -11.41 1.02 -17.74
C VAL A 141 -11.35 1.44 -19.21
N GLN A 142 -11.01 0.49 -20.10
CA GLN A 142 -11.13 0.69 -21.54
C GLN A 142 -12.60 0.52 -21.91
N LYS A 143 -13.21 1.57 -22.42
CA LYS A 143 -14.54 1.45 -23.05
C LYS A 143 -14.30 0.89 -24.45
N ASP A 144 -14.79 -0.31 -24.69
CA ASP A 144 -14.82 -0.87 -26.04
C ASP A 144 -15.63 0.09 -26.92
N VAL A 145 -15.02 0.54 -28.01
CA VAL A 145 -15.63 1.39 -29.03
C VAL A 145 -16.37 0.49 -30.01
#